data_a57598986251e658dce0ca6aa0db01bd
#
_entry.id   a57598986251e658dce0ca6aa0db01bd
#
_cell.length_a   1.000
_cell.length_b   1.000
_cell.length_c   1.000
_cell.angle_alpha   90.00
_cell.angle_beta   90.00
_cell.angle_gamma   90.00
#
_symmetry.space_group_name_H-M   'P 1'
#
loop_
_entity.id
_entity.type
_entity.pdbx_description
1 polymer ?
#
loop_
_entity_poly.entity_id
_entity_poly.type
_entity_poly.pdbx_seq_one_letter_code
_entity_poly.pdbx_strand_id
1 'polypeptide(L)'
;MTKPIPSPAPDRARRLTLALLGVLLAVAAMWSQPAAAQTVQLPDFTELVERVSPSVVNIRTTERRGSAASPHGMDPNIEEFFRRFGIPMPNRPDPRRGPRGGDDEPQQRGVGSGFILSADGYIMTNAHVVDGAEEVIVTLTDKRELKARIVGADRRTDVAVVKVEATGLPFVRIGDVGRLKVGEWVLAIGSPFGLENTVTAGIVSAKQRDTGDYLPFIQTDVAINPGNSGGPLLNLRGEVVGINSQIYSRSGGFMGISFAIPIDEAQRVAEQLRTSGRVIRGRIGVTIAQVTKEVAEAIGLGAPRGALVQNVERDGPADKAGVEAGDIIVKVDGLAVEKSGDLPRIIGGIKPGTRAALQVFRRGSTKDLGVTVAEFEPEQRPPRRADAPQGGTPPVTKSALGLTVSDLNESQKRDLRVKGGVRVDAAEGPAARAGLREGDIILAVDNTEIADSKQFAAVAGRVEKTRSVSMLVRRGDGATYVVVRPNR
;
A
#
# COMPACT_ATOMS: atom_id res chain seq x y z
N MET A 1 -113.79 -8.95 -7.19
CA MET A 1 -112.77 -9.75 -7.97
C MET A 1 -111.53 -8.94 -8.13
N THR A 2 -110.59 -9.05 -7.24
CA THR A 2 -109.27 -8.37 -7.31
C THR A 2 -108.22 -9.37 -7.77
N LYS A 3 -107.57 -9.08 -8.88
CA LYS A 3 -106.43 -9.88 -9.45
C LYS A 3 -105.18 -9.66 -8.61
N PRO A 4 -104.41 -10.67 -8.27
CA PRO A 4 -103.12 -10.50 -7.61
C PRO A 4 -102.08 -9.98 -8.56
N ILE A 5 -101.20 -9.02 -8.13
CA ILE A 5 -100.07 -8.47 -8.80
C ILE A 5 -98.90 -9.50 -8.70
N PRO A 6 -98.23 -9.90 -9.77
CA PRO A 6 -97.09 -10.76 -9.66
C PRO A 6 -95.90 -10.04 -9.07
N SER A 7 -95.23 -10.69 -8.10
CA SER A 7 -93.96 -10.17 -7.52
C SER A 7 -92.79 -10.29 -8.55
N PRO A 8 -91.91 -9.32 -8.62
CA PRO A 8 -90.76 -9.39 -9.58
C PRO A 8 -89.79 -10.45 -9.13
N ALA A 9 -89.45 -11.32 -10.10
CA ALA A 9 -88.38 -12.33 -9.92
C ALA A 9 -87.02 -11.66 -9.64
N PRO A 10 -86.22 -12.23 -8.75
CA PRO A 10 -84.94 -11.63 -8.46
C PRO A 10 -84.02 -11.70 -9.67
N ASP A 11 -83.55 -10.51 -10.11
CA ASP A 11 -82.72 -10.27 -11.26
C ASP A 11 -81.39 -11.03 -11.14
N ARG A 12 -81.15 -12.08 -11.88
CA ARG A 12 -79.95 -12.93 -11.88
C ARG A 12 -78.70 -12.10 -12.21
N ALA A 13 -78.87 -11.05 -13.00
CA ALA A 13 -77.77 -10.14 -13.38
C ALA A 13 -77.23 -9.37 -12.13
N ARG A 14 -78.14 -8.95 -11.23
CA ARG A 14 -77.80 -8.20 -10.00
C ARG A 14 -77.06 -9.06 -8.97
N ARG A 15 -77.32 -10.39 -8.94
CA ARG A 15 -76.64 -11.35 -8.07
C ARG A 15 -75.24 -11.66 -8.61
N LEU A 16 -75.03 -11.73 -9.94
CA LEU A 16 -73.75 -11.93 -10.59
C LEU A 16 -72.80 -10.70 -10.43
N THR A 17 -73.36 -9.48 -10.54
CA THR A 17 -72.57 -8.26 -10.32
C THR A 17 -72.14 -8.09 -8.86
N LEU A 18 -72.99 -8.42 -7.90
CA LEU A 18 -72.60 -8.40 -6.48
C LEU A 18 -71.57 -9.48 -6.14
N ALA A 19 -71.64 -10.66 -6.73
CA ALA A 19 -70.67 -11.73 -6.55
C ALA A 19 -69.28 -11.36 -7.16
N LEU A 20 -69.29 -10.73 -8.35
CA LEU A 20 -68.05 -10.25 -9.00
C LEU A 20 -67.40 -9.08 -8.20
N LEU A 21 -68.23 -8.18 -7.66
CA LEU A 21 -67.74 -7.08 -6.82
C LEU A 21 -67.13 -7.60 -5.52
N GLY A 22 -67.76 -8.65 -4.91
CA GLY A 22 -67.24 -9.32 -3.74
C GLY A 22 -65.90 -10.01 -3.95
N VAL A 23 -65.74 -10.66 -5.11
CA VAL A 23 -64.46 -11.31 -5.51
C VAL A 23 -63.39 -10.25 -5.76
N LEU A 24 -63.73 -9.12 -6.43
CA LEU A 24 -62.78 -8.02 -6.68
C LEU A 24 -62.32 -7.34 -5.38
N LEU A 25 -63.23 -7.13 -4.43
CA LEU A 25 -62.90 -6.62 -3.09
C LEU A 25 -62.02 -7.59 -2.28
N ALA A 26 -62.28 -8.90 -2.37
CA ALA A 26 -61.50 -9.91 -1.70
C ALA A 26 -60.07 -10.01 -2.30
N VAL A 27 -59.96 -9.90 -3.63
CA VAL A 27 -58.64 -9.86 -4.30
C VAL A 27 -57.90 -8.55 -3.96
N ALA A 28 -58.55 -7.41 -3.92
CA ALA A 28 -57.96 -6.12 -3.49
C ALA A 28 -57.51 -6.16 -2.04
N ALA A 29 -58.24 -6.80 -1.15
CA ALA A 29 -57.86 -7.01 0.25
C ALA A 29 -56.68 -7.95 0.46
N MET A 30 -56.49 -8.96 -0.43
CA MET A 30 -55.29 -9.82 -0.42
C MET A 30 -54.02 -9.08 -0.92
N TRP A 31 -54.16 -8.05 -1.73
CA TRP A 31 -53.03 -7.26 -2.22
C TRP A 31 -52.67 -6.07 -1.33
N SER A 32 -53.54 -5.73 -0.36
CA SER A 32 -53.28 -4.70 0.63
C SER A 32 -52.65 -5.23 1.92
N GLN A 33 -51.75 -6.22 1.82
CA GLN A 33 -50.84 -6.54 2.93
C GLN A 33 -49.98 -5.31 3.19
N PRO A 34 -49.98 -4.69 4.37
CA PRO A 34 -49.04 -3.63 4.67
C PRO A 34 -47.67 -4.23 4.52
N ALA A 35 -46.86 -3.69 3.62
CA ALA A 35 -45.43 -4.00 3.56
C ALA A 35 -44.89 -3.69 4.95
N ALA A 36 -44.68 -4.69 5.79
CA ALA A 36 -43.96 -4.56 7.04
C ALA A 36 -42.60 -4.00 6.66
N ALA A 37 -42.38 -2.72 6.89
CA ALA A 37 -41.06 -2.13 6.76
C ALA A 37 -40.15 -2.98 7.66
N GLN A 38 -39.26 -3.74 7.03
CA GLN A 38 -38.21 -4.43 7.78
C GLN A 38 -37.45 -3.30 8.51
N THR A 39 -37.66 -3.21 9.81
CA THR A 39 -36.84 -2.36 10.66
C THR A 39 -35.43 -2.92 10.54
N VAL A 40 -34.62 -2.28 9.71
CA VAL A 40 -33.18 -2.55 9.67
C VAL A 40 -32.69 -2.14 11.06
N GLN A 41 -32.51 -3.13 11.93
CA GLN A 41 -31.86 -2.88 13.22
C GLN A 41 -30.45 -2.41 12.93
N LEU A 42 -30.12 -1.19 13.38
CA LEU A 42 -28.73 -0.74 13.38
C LEU A 42 -27.92 -1.71 14.25
N PRO A 43 -26.69 -2.05 13.86
CA PRO A 43 -25.86 -2.96 14.64
C PRO A 43 -25.61 -2.37 16.03
N ASP A 44 -25.90 -3.14 17.07
CA ASP A 44 -25.50 -2.88 18.44
C ASP A 44 -24.13 -3.55 18.69
N PHE A 45 -23.16 -2.77 19.11
CA PHE A 45 -21.79 -3.23 19.33
C PHE A 45 -21.47 -3.49 20.80
N THR A 46 -22.40 -3.25 21.72
CA THR A 46 -22.16 -3.26 23.17
C THR A 46 -21.59 -4.59 23.65
N GLU A 47 -22.24 -5.71 23.36
CA GLU A 47 -21.75 -7.05 23.77
C GLU A 47 -20.41 -7.40 23.15
N LEU A 48 -20.18 -6.96 21.90
CA LEU A 48 -18.91 -7.19 21.21
C LEU A 48 -17.78 -6.44 21.90
N VAL A 49 -18.01 -5.17 22.22
CA VAL A 49 -17.05 -4.30 22.91
C VAL A 49 -16.73 -4.85 24.30
N GLU A 50 -17.73 -5.21 25.09
CA GLU A 50 -17.55 -5.79 26.42
C GLU A 50 -16.68 -7.05 26.38
N ARG A 51 -16.89 -7.92 25.40
CA ARG A 51 -16.14 -9.17 25.22
C ARG A 51 -14.69 -8.95 24.81
N VAL A 52 -14.39 -7.98 23.93
CA VAL A 52 -13.06 -7.80 23.35
C VAL A 52 -12.21 -6.80 24.12
N SER A 53 -12.83 -5.77 24.72
CA SER A 53 -12.11 -4.72 25.45
C SER A 53 -11.06 -5.20 26.45
N PRO A 54 -11.27 -6.29 27.22
CA PRO A 54 -10.27 -6.78 28.14
C PRO A 54 -8.96 -7.24 27.48
N SER A 55 -8.98 -7.52 26.16
CA SER A 55 -7.80 -7.92 25.38
C SER A 55 -7.07 -6.73 24.75
N VAL A 56 -7.59 -5.50 24.89
CA VAL A 56 -6.96 -4.29 24.38
C VAL A 56 -6.21 -3.58 25.50
N VAL A 57 -5.02 -3.10 25.20
CA VAL A 57 -4.11 -2.53 26.19
C VAL A 57 -3.63 -1.14 25.76
N ASN A 58 -3.31 -0.32 26.76
CA ASN A 58 -2.54 0.90 26.55
C ASN A 58 -1.05 0.60 26.55
N ILE A 59 -0.29 1.25 25.71
CA ILE A 59 1.16 1.14 25.66
C ILE A 59 1.75 2.55 25.83
N ARG A 60 2.59 2.69 26.87
CA ARG A 60 3.37 3.91 27.13
C ARG A 60 4.86 3.57 27.00
N THR A 61 5.61 4.49 26.42
CA THR A 61 7.06 4.36 26.26
C THR A 61 7.77 5.53 26.89
N THR A 62 8.94 5.26 27.46
CA THR A 62 9.82 6.26 28.07
C THR A 62 11.18 6.23 27.39
N GLU A 63 11.88 7.37 27.38
CA GLU A 63 13.24 7.52 26.88
C GLU A 63 14.09 8.30 27.88
N ARG A 64 15.38 7.91 28.02
CA ARG A 64 16.36 8.70 28.76
C ARG A 64 16.86 9.89 27.95
N ARG A 65 16.93 11.05 28.57
CA ARG A 65 17.60 12.23 28.04
C ARG A 65 19.09 11.95 27.87
N GLY A 66 19.52 11.51 26.68
CA GLY A 66 20.94 11.21 26.47
C GLY A 66 21.44 11.29 25.03
N SER A 67 20.60 11.42 24.01
CA SER A 67 21.07 11.55 22.63
C SER A 67 20.48 12.78 21.95
N ALA A 68 21.39 13.69 21.60
CA ALA A 68 21.26 14.79 20.64
C ALA A 68 19.90 15.51 20.62
N ALA A 69 19.76 16.55 21.44
CA ALA A 69 18.70 17.52 21.27
C ALA A 69 18.64 17.96 19.80
N SER A 70 17.53 17.69 19.13
CA SER A 70 17.24 18.24 17.81
C SER A 70 17.38 19.75 17.87
N PRO A 71 17.91 20.41 16.83
CA PRO A 71 18.08 21.88 16.80
C PRO A 71 16.78 22.66 17.00
N HIS A 72 15.64 21.99 17.07
CA HIS A 72 14.30 22.57 17.14
C HIS A 72 13.64 22.43 18.52
N GLY A 73 14.25 21.77 19.50
CA GLY A 73 13.73 21.69 20.89
C GLY A 73 12.46 20.86 21.04
N MET A 74 12.04 20.10 20.04
CA MET A 74 10.90 19.20 20.06
C MET A 74 11.39 17.75 19.94
N ASP A 75 10.72 16.84 20.62
CA ASP A 75 11.02 15.41 20.54
C ASP A 75 10.92 14.92 19.08
N PRO A 76 11.95 14.25 18.51
CA PRO A 76 11.95 13.77 17.14
C PRO A 76 10.76 12.87 16.79
N ASN A 77 10.21 12.13 17.74
CA ASN A 77 9.05 11.29 17.52
C ASN A 77 7.74 12.06 17.52
N ILE A 78 7.66 13.10 18.31
CA ILE A 78 6.55 14.05 18.24
C ILE A 78 6.61 14.76 16.88
N GLU A 79 7.79 15.14 16.41
CA GLU A 79 7.97 15.71 15.09
C GLU A 79 7.60 14.69 13.99
N GLU A 80 8.02 13.44 14.10
CA GLU A 80 7.64 12.35 13.17
C GLU A 80 6.15 12.04 13.27
N PHE A 81 5.57 12.05 14.46
CA PHE A 81 4.13 11.91 14.68
C PHE A 81 3.37 13.04 13.97
N PHE A 82 3.72 14.32 14.21
CA PHE A 82 3.09 15.45 13.53
C PHE A 82 3.25 15.36 12.01
N ARG A 83 4.42 14.94 11.52
CA ARG A 83 4.69 14.73 10.10
C ARG A 83 3.86 13.59 9.51
N ARG A 84 3.76 12.47 10.24
CA ARG A 84 3.02 11.26 9.78
C ARG A 84 1.52 11.50 9.73
N PHE A 85 1.00 12.30 10.66
CA PHE A 85 -0.41 12.67 10.72
C PHE A 85 -0.72 13.98 9.99
N GLY A 86 0.27 14.61 9.32
CA GLY A 86 0.08 15.87 8.59
C GLY A 86 -0.33 17.05 9.48
N ILE A 87 -0.04 17.00 10.78
CA ILE A 87 -0.39 18.06 11.73
C ILE A 87 0.62 19.19 11.58
N PRO A 88 0.17 20.46 11.37
CA PRO A 88 1.08 21.60 11.38
C PRO A 88 1.81 21.69 12.72
N MET A 89 3.13 21.83 12.67
CA MET A 89 3.91 21.97 13.88
C MET A 89 3.49 23.22 14.67
N PRO A 90 3.29 23.12 16.00
CA PRO A 90 3.03 24.28 16.84
C PRO A 90 4.17 25.29 16.71
N ASN A 91 3.81 26.59 16.60
CA ASN A 91 4.80 27.68 16.53
C ASN A 91 5.74 27.66 17.74
N ARG A 92 7.02 27.95 17.48
CA ARG A 92 8.15 27.97 18.41
C ARG A 92 7.79 28.52 19.79
N PRO A 93 8.24 27.85 20.86
CA PRO A 93 8.36 28.51 22.15
C PRO A 93 9.41 29.66 22.07
N ASP A 94 9.09 30.78 22.68
CA ASP A 94 9.98 31.98 22.73
C ASP A 94 11.36 31.62 23.31
N PRO A 95 12.47 31.86 22.59
CA PRO A 95 13.82 31.54 23.04
C PRO A 95 14.26 32.28 24.33
N ARG A 96 13.44 33.19 24.84
CA ARG A 96 13.74 33.98 26.03
C ARG A 96 13.37 33.35 27.38
N ARG A 97 12.68 32.19 27.36
CA ARG A 97 12.49 31.36 28.57
C ARG A 97 13.58 30.31 28.64
N GLY A 98 14.66 30.62 29.33
CA GLY A 98 15.77 29.71 29.62
C GLY A 98 15.33 28.46 30.36
N PRO A 99 16.12 27.36 30.23
CA PRO A 99 15.80 26.09 30.87
C PRO A 99 15.85 26.27 32.39
N ARG A 100 14.70 26.12 33.05
CA ARG A 100 14.66 25.84 34.49
C ARG A 100 15.13 24.41 34.66
N GLY A 101 16.31 24.26 35.24
CA GLY A 101 16.86 22.99 35.66
C GLY A 101 15.93 22.30 36.66
N GLY A 102 15.82 21.03 36.53
CA GLY A 102 15.11 20.14 37.44
C GLY A 102 14.98 18.76 36.79
N ASP A 103 15.73 17.85 37.37
CA ASP A 103 15.54 16.38 37.46
C ASP A 103 15.54 15.53 36.19
N ASP A 104 16.35 14.45 36.25
CA ASP A 104 16.46 13.32 35.35
C ASP A 104 15.17 12.43 35.37
N GLU A 105 13.97 13.02 35.31
CA GLU A 105 12.76 12.23 35.17
C GLU A 105 12.59 11.74 33.73
N PRO A 106 12.30 10.43 33.53
CA PRO A 106 12.03 9.86 32.22
C PRO A 106 10.84 10.57 31.58
N GLN A 107 11.04 11.17 30.41
CA GLN A 107 9.93 11.80 29.68
C GLN A 107 9.11 10.73 28.99
N GLN A 108 7.77 10.81 29.12
CA GLN A 108 6.84 10.00 28.36
C GLN A 108 6.97 10.41 26.89
N ARG A 109 7.29 9.44 26.01
CA ARG A 109 7.55 9.70 24.60
C ARG A 109 6.41 9.28 23.69
N GLY A 110 5.85 8.11 23.90
CA GLY A 110 4.81 7.56 23.03
C GLY A 110 3.61 7.06 23.81
N VAL A 111 2.43 7.26 23.26
CA VAL A 111 1.19 6.65 23.73
C VAL A 111 0.51 5.99 22.55
N GLY A 112 0.22 4.70 22.69
CA GLY A 112 -0.49 3.92 21.70
C GLY A 112 -1.32 2.82 22.35
N SER A 113 -1.89 2.00 21.53
CA SER A 113 -2.64 0.82 21.92
C SER A 113 -1.97 -0.46 21.45
N GLY A 114 -2.38 -1.56 21.98
CA GLY A 114 -2.05 -2.90 21.54
C GLY A 114 -3.17 -3.87 21.84
N PHE A 115 -2.99 -5.11 21.43
CA PHE A 115 -3.91 -6.18 21.78
C PHE A 115 -3.17 -7.48 22.07
N ILE A 116 -3.70 -8.23 23.02
CA ILE A 116 -3.09 -9.46 23.53
C ILE A 116 -3.35 -10.59 22.54
N LEU A 117 -2.28 -11.23 22.06
CA LEU A 117 -2.33 -12.34 21.09
C LEU A 117 -2.51 -13.70 21.75
N SER A 118 -2.00 -13.85 22.98
CA SER A 118 -2.00 -15.13 23.68
C SER A 118 -2.01 -14.96 25.19
N ALA A 119 -2.56 -15.93 25.89
CA ALA A 119 -2.74 -15.91 27.33
C ALA A 119 -1.44 -15.80 28.15
N ASP A 120 -0.30 -16.10 27.54
CA ASP A 120 1.04 -15.99 28.13
C ASP A 120 1.66 -14.58 27.98
N GLY A 121 0.94 -13.60 27.38
CA GLY A 121 1.32 -12.19 27.40
C GLY A 121 2.07 -11.68 26.19
N TYR A 122 1.97 -12.31 25.02
CA TYR A 122 2.37 -11.68 23.77
C TYR A 122 1.33 -10.64 23.34
N ILE A 123 1.80 -9.47 22.95
CA ILE A 123 0.98 -8.31 22.57
C ILE A 123 1.47 -7.79 21.24
N MET A 124 0.56 -7.49 20.33
CA MET A 124 0.82 -6.87 19.05
C MET A 124 0.49 -5.38 19.11
N THR A 125 1.33 -4.57 18.47
CA THR A 125 1.15 -3.11 18.31
C THR A 125 1.86 -2.62 17.05
N ASN A 126 1.88 -1.31 16.83
CA ASN A 126 2.69 -0.74 15.75
C ASN A 126 4.16 -0.59 16.14
N ALA A 127 5.04 -0.69 15.15
CA ALA A 127 6.48 -0.50 15.36
C ALA A 127 6.79 0.93 15.85
N HIS A 128 6.13 1.94 15.28
CA HIS A 128 6.34 3.34 15.66
C HIS A 128 5.95 3.64 17.12
N VAL A 129 5.07 2.84 17.74
CA VAL A 129 4.69 3.00 19.16
C VAL A 129 5.85 2.64 20.10
N VAL A 130 6.67 1.65 19.73
CA VAL A 130 7.77 1.15 20.57
C VAL A 130 9.16 1.51 20.05
N ASP A 131 9.23 2.26 18.95
CA ASP A 131 10.49 2.60 18.31
C ASP A 131 11.34 3.53 19.15
N GLY A 132 12.61 3.13 19.41
CA GLY A 132 13.53 3.90 20.24
C GLY A 132 13.17 3.92 21.73
N ALA A 133 12.17 3.17 22.18
CA ALA A 133 11.79 3.09 23.58
C ALA A 133 12.86 2.38 24.40
N GLU A 134 13.27 2.98 25.52
CA GLU A 134 14.11 2.34 26.53
C GLU A 134 13.27 1.44 27.45
N GLU A 135 12.07 1.89 27.79
CA GLU A 135 11.13 1.14 28.59
C GLU A 135 9.72 1.18 27.97
N VAL A 136 9.05 0.04 28.00
CA VAL A 136 7.67 -0.12 27.53
C VAL A 136 6.81 -0.57 28.71
N ILE A 137 5.77 0.20 29.01
CA ILE A 137 4.79 -0.10 30.06
C ILE A 137 3.46 -0.40 29.38
N VAL A 138 2.91 -1.56 29.68
CA VAL A 138 1.58 -2.00 29.23
C VAL A 138 0.60 -1.84 30.38
N THR A 139 -0.46 -1.08 30.19
CA THR A 139 -1.56 -0.95 31.16
C THR A 139 -2.76 -1.73 30.67
N LEU A 140 -3.21 -2.69 31.46
CA LEU A 140 -4.38 -3.50 31.18
C LEU A 140 -5.66 -2.74 31.55
N THR A 141 -6.83 -3.22 31.10
CA THR A 141 -8.13 -2.64 31.46
C THR A 141 -8.47 -2.69 32.95
N ASP A 142 -7.89 -3.66 33.68
CA ASP A 142 -8.00 -3.78 35.15
C ASP A 142 -7.02 -2.86 35.91
N LYS A 143 -6.33 -1.95 35.20
CA LYS A 143 -5.35 -0.97 35.69
C LYS A 143 -4.01 -1.54 36.14
N ARG A 144 -3.75 -2.82 35.97
CA ARG A 144 -2.41 -3.38 36.18
C ARG A 144 -1.44 -2.80 35.17
N GLU A 145 -0.32 -2.31 35.64
CA GLU A 145 0.80 -1.87 34.83
C GLU A 145 1.87 -2.96 34.83
N LEU A 146 2.25 -3.38 33.63
CA LEU A 146 3.23 -4.44 33.42
C LEU A 146 4.38 -3.92 32.56
N LYS A 147 5.60 -4.14 33.00
CA LYS A 147 6.78 -3.87 32.18
C LYS A 147 6.84 -4.88 31.05
N ALA A 148 6.94 -4.39 29.82
CA ALA A 148 7.01 -5.22 28.63
C ALA A 148 8.43 -5.23 28.04
N ARG A 149 8.84 -6.36 27.53
CA ARG A 149 10.05 -6.51 26.73
C ARG A 149 9.68 -6.46 25.24
N ILE A 150 10.39 -5.67 24.45
CA ILE A 150 10.26 -5.68 23.01
C ILE A 150 10.83 -7.00 22.48
N VAL A 151 9.99 -7.83 21.86
CA VAL A 151 10.39 -9.08 21.21
C VAL A 151 11.03 -8.76 19.86
N GLY A 152 10.44 -7.84 19.11
CA GLY A 152 10.95 -7.30 17.88
C GLY A 152 10.00 -6.27 17.28
N ALA A 153 10.53 -5.44 16.39
CA ALA A 153 9.76 -4.43 15.67
C ALA A 153 10.24 -4.37 14.23
N ASP A 154 9.29 -4.23 13.31
CA ASP A 154 9.54 -4.08 11.89
C ASP A 154 8.97 -2.76 11.38
N ARG A 155 9.84 -1.78 11.19
CA ARG A 155 9.46 -0.44 10.73
C ARG A 155 8.82 -0.43 9.34
N ARG A 156 9.16 -1.40 8.49
CA ARG A 156 8.69 -1.43 7.10
C ARG A 156 7.22 -1.83 6.98
N THR A 157 6.76 -2.71 7.85
CA THR A 157 5.34 -3.10 7.94
C THR A 157 4.61 -2.39 9.07
N ASP A 158 5.34 -1.64 9.90
CA ASP A 158 4.84 -0.95 11.08
C ASP A 158 4.20 -1.90 12.11
N VAL A 159 4.78 -3.09 12.29
CA VAL A 159 4.31 -4.11 13.24
C VAL A 159 5.38 -4.36 14.30
N ALA A 160 4.97 -4.43 15.54
CA ALA A 160 5.82 -4.83 16.68
C ALA A 160 5.14 -5.88 17.56
N VAL A 161 5.95 -6.68 18.21
CA VAL A 161 5.52 -7.63 19.26
C VAL A 161 6.25 -7.30 20.53
N VAL A 162 5.49 -7.15 21.61
CA VAL A 162 6.02 -7.00 22.96
C VAL A 162 5.55 -8.16 23.84
N LYS A 163 6.25 -8.44 24.93
CA LYS A 163 5.96 -9.54 25.86
C LYS A 163 5.92 -9.01 27.29
N VAL A 164 4.83 -9.27 27.97
CA VAL A 164 4.69 -9.07 29.43
C VAL A 164 4.77 -10.40 30.16
N GLU A 165 5.33 -10.39 31.36
CA GLU A 165 5.42 -11.59 32.20
C GLU A 165 4.13 -11.73 33.03
N ALA A 166 3.09 -12.27 32.39
CA ALA A 166 1.79 -12.55 32.98
C ALA A 166 1.15 -13.75 32.29
N THR A 167 0.26 -14.45 33.00
CA THR A 167 -0.45 -15.64 32.51
C THR A 167 -1.96 -15.47 32.69
N GLY A 168 -2.75 -16.23 31.91
CA GLY A 168 -4.20 -16.20 32.02
C GLY A 168 -4.81 -14.91 31.50
N LEU A 169 -4.10 -14.17 30.63
CA LEU A 169 -4.59 -12.93 30.05
C LEU A 169 -5.69 -13.23 29.00
N PRO A 170 -6.72 -12.38 28.93
CA PRO A 170 -7.69 -12.42 27.83
C PRO A 170 -6.99 -12.06 26.53
N PHE A 171 -7.27 -12.78 25.45
CA PHE A 171 -6.65 -12.56 24.15
C PHE A 171 -7.67 -12.50 23.01
N VAL A 172 -7.31 -11.86 21.93
CA VAL A 172 -8.18 -11.68 20.76
C VAL A 172 -8.30 -12.94 19.91
N ARG A 173 -9.38 -13.02 19.14
CA ARG A 173 -9.51 -13.97 18.04
C ARG A 173 -9.06 -13.29 16.75
N ILE A 174 -8.28 -14.01 15.94
CA ILE A 174 -7.82 -13.51 14.65
C ILE A 174 -8.82 -13.90 13.57
N GLY A 175 -9.19 -12.94 12.73
CA GLY A 175 -10.11 -13.11 11.62
C GLY A 175 -9.41 -13.41 10.29
N ASP A 176 -10.21 -13.69 9.28
CA ASP A 176 -9.77 -13.95 7.92
C ASP A 176 -10.04 -12.72 7.04
N VAL A 177 -8.97 -12.01 6.65
CA VAL A 177 -9.04 -10.82 5.78
C VAL A 177 -9.54 -11.17 4.37
N GLY A 178 -9.33 -12.40 3.91
CA GLY A 178 -9.83 -12.87 2.61
C GLY A 178 -11.36 -12.79 2.53
N ARG A 179 -12.03 -13.08 3.65
CA ARG A 179 -13.51 -13.06 3.76
C ARG A 179 -14.09 -11.67 3.98
N LEU A 180 -13.28 -10.70 4.42
CA LEU A 180 -13.73 -9.32 4.66
C LEU A 180 -14.16 -8.68 3.34
N LYS A 181 -15.30 -7.98 3.33
CA LYS A 181 -15.85 -7.32 2.14
C LYS A 181 -15.95 -5.81 2.33
N VAL A 182 -15.82 -5.07 1.24
CA VAL A 182 -16.13 -3.63 1.21
C VAL A 182 -17.60 -3.44 1.58
N GLY A 183 -17.87 -2.46 2.45
CA GLY A 183 -19.20 -2.19 3.02
C GLY A 183 -19.49 -2.94 4.34
N GLU A 184 -18.64 -3.90 4.77
CA GLU A 184 -18.81 -4.54 6.07
C GLU A 184 -18.49 -3.58 7.21
N TRP A 185 -19.29 -3.65 8.29
CA TRP A 185 -19.03 -2.91 9.52
C TRP A 185 -17.75 -3.40 10.20
N VAL A 186 -16.97 -2.45 10.66
CA VAL A 186 -15.76 -2.68 11.46
C VAL A 186 -15.65 -1.68 12.60
N LEU A 187 -14.97 -2.08 13.67
CA LEU A 187 -14.75 -1.28 14.86
C LEU A 187 -13.27 -1.17 15.14
N ALA A 188 -12.80 0.02 15.48
CA ALA A 188 -11.50 0.22 16.10
C ALA A 188 -11.68 0.37 17.63
N ILE A 189 -10.84 -0.35 18.37
CA ILE A 189 -10.74 -0.17 19.82
C ILE A 189 -9.31 0.28 20.12
N GLY A 190 -9.19 1.31 20.94
CA GLY A 190 -7.93 1.80 21.46
C GLY A 190 -8.05 2.16 22.94
N SER A 191 -6.91 2.34 23.60
CA SER A 191 -6.81 2.76 24.99
C SER A 191 -5.86 3.97 25.12
N PRO A 192 -6.23 5.15 24.57
CA PRO A 192 -5.33 6.27 24.36
C PRO A 192 -4.72 6.86 25.64
N PHE A 193 -5.42 6.77 26.75
CA PHE A 193 -4.99 7.39 28.02
C PHE A 193 -4.82 6.38 29.16
N GLY A 194 -4.92 5.08 28.88
CA GLY A 194 -4.83 4.01 29.90
C GLY A 194 -5.97 4.03 30.92
N LEU A 195 -7.04 4.77 30.66
CA LEU A 195 -8.20 4.89 31.55
C LEU A 195 -9.33 3.96 31.11
N GLU A 196 -9.92 4.24 29.98
CA GLU A 196 -11.02 3.48 29.39
C GLU A 196 -10.77 3.30 27.89
N ASN A 197 -11.31 2.25 27.33
CA ASN A 197 -11.20 2.01 25.90
C ASN A 197 -12.07 2.99 25.11
N THR A 198 -11.50 3.54 24.06
CA THR A 198 -12.23 4.33 23.06
C THR A 198 -12.63 3.42 21.91
N VAL A 199 -13.90 3.45 21.55
CA VAL A 199 -14.45 2.65 20.45
C VAL A 199 -14.97 3.56 19.37
N THR A 200 -14.59 3.29 18.13
CA THR A 200 -15.13 3.95 16.95
C THR A 200 -15.58 2.91 15.93
N ALA A 201 -16.66 3.18 15.21
CA ALA A 201 -17.25 2.28 14.23
C ALA A 201 -17.33 2.94 12.86
N GLY A 202 -17.28 2.13 11.83
CA GLY A 202 -17.41 2.52 10.44
C GLY A 202 -17.45 1.29 9.53
N ILE A 203 -17.13 1.46 8.26
CA ILE A 203 -17.15 0.38 7.28
C ILE A 203 -15.80 0.22 6.58
N VAL A 204 -15.59 -0.95 6.02
CA VAL A 204 -14.49 -1.17 5.06
C VAL A 204 -14.79 -0.38 3.78
N SER A 205 -14.02 0.66 3.51
CA SER A 205 -14.15 1.50 2.31
C SER A 205 -13.42 0.93 1.10
N ALA A 206 -12.26 0.29 1.31
CA ALA A 206 -11.49 -0.40 0.27
C ALA A 206 -10.59 -1.48 0.88
N LYS A 207 -10.20 -2.45 0.06
CA LYS A 207 -9.18 -3.46 0.38
C LYS A 207 -7.99 -3.29 -0.55
N GLN A 208 -6.82 -3.71 -0.10
CA GLN A 208 -5.56 -3.66 -0.87
C GLN A 208 -5.24 -2.25 -1.39
N ARG A 209 -5.46 -1.23 -0.52
CA ARG A 209 -5.16 0.15 -0.86
C ARG A 209 -3.66 0.40 -0.86
N ASP A 210 -3.13 0.65 -2.03
CA ASP A 210 -1.73 1.04 -2.20
C ASP A 210 -1.58 2.54 -1.88
N THR A 211 -0.78 2.86 -0.88
CA THR A 211 -0.42 4.22 -0.45
C THR A 211 1.03 4.56 -0.83
N GLY A 212 1.72 3.64 -1.51
CA GLY A 212 3.16 3.71 -1.76
C GLY A 212 3.99 3.06 -0.65
N ASP A 213 3.36 2.57 0.40
CA ASP A 213 3.98 1.78 1.47
C ASP A 213 4.23 0.33 1.04
N TYR A 214 4.97 -0.40 1.87
CA TYR A 214 5.34 -1.79 1.56
C TYR A 214 4.14 -2.75 1.52
N LEU A 215 3.15 -2.53 2.40
CA LEU A 215 1.93 -3.34 2.48
C LEU A 215 0.71 -2.56 1.98
N PRO A 216 -0.20 -3.23 1.27
CA PRO A 216 -1.50 -2.65 0.98
C PRO A 216 -2.36 -2.63 2.24
N PHE A 217 -3.04 -1.52 2.48
CA PHE A 217 -3.90 -1.32 3.65
C PHE A 217 -5.35 -1.73 3.43
N ILE A 218 -6.03 -2.03 4.54
CA ILE A 218 -7.49 -1.94 4.63
C ILE A 218 -7.83 -0.48 4.87
N GLN A 219 -8.59 0.14 3.96
CA GLN A 219 -9.11 1.49 4.12
C GLN A 219 -10.49 1.43 4.78
N THR A 220 -10.70 2.29 5.77
CA THR A 220 -12.00 2.43 6.49
C THR A 220 -12.35 3.90 6.69
N ASP A 221 -13.58 4.17 7.09
CA ASP A 221 -14.01 5.48 7.59
C ASP A 221 -14.15 5.50 9.13
N VAL A 222 -13.59 4.49 9.79
CA VAL A 222 -13.51 4.45 11.26
C VAL A 222 -12.65 5.60 11.75
N ALA A 223 -13.13 6.38 12.70
CA ALA A 223 -12.38 7.52 13.23
C ALA A 223 -11.19 7.05 14.06
N ILE A 224 -9.98 7.27 13.52
CA ILE A 224 -8.73 7.02 14.22
C ILE A 224 -8.14 8.35 14.69
N ASN A 225 -7.80 8.40 15.97
CA ASN A 225 -7.17 9.53 16.63
C ASN A 225 -5.90 9.05 17.36
N PRO A 226 -4.99 9.98 17.76
CA PRO A 226 -3.83 9.66 18.56
C PRO A 226 -4.17 8.77 19.76
N GLY A 227 -3.43 7.67 19.90
CA GLY A 227 -3.67 6.66 20.93
C GLY A 227 -4.43 5.41 20.47
N ASN A 228 -5.19 5.45 19.34
CA ASN A 228 -5.81 4.25 18.78
C ASN A 228 -4.84 3.44 17.89
N SER A 229 -3.70 4.03 17.48
CA SER A 229 -2.67 3.34 16.70
C SER A 229 -2.12 2.14 17.48
N GLY A 230 -1.96 1.00 16.80
CA GLY A 230 -1.59 -0.29 17.39
C GLY A 230 -2.74 -1.11 17.93
N GLY A 231 -3.92 -0.49 18.15
CA GLY A 231 -5.13 -1.19 18.55
C GLY A 231 -5.76 -2.03 17.43
N PRO A 232 -6.65 -2.98 17.76
CA PRO A 232 -7.29 -3.85 16.78
C PRO A 232 -8.35 -3.14 15.96
N LEU A 233 -8.45 -3.50 14.68
CA LEU A 233 -9.64 -3.33 13.84
C LEU A 233 -10.41 -4.66 13.84
N LEU A 234 -11.67 -4.63 14.25
CA LEU A 234 -12.51 -5.80 14.49
C LEU A 234 -13.64 -5.89 13.47
N ASN A 235 -14.01 -7.10 13.08
CA ASN A 235 -15.28 -7.34 12.41
C ASN A 235 -16.43 -7.56 13.43
N LEU A 236 -17.67 -7.71 12.95
CA LEU A 236 -18.85 -7.90 13.81
C LEU A 236 -18.85 -9.24 14.59
N ARG A 237 -17.95 -10.16 14.28
CA ARG A 237 -17.77 -11.41 15.05
C ARG A 237 -16.83 -11.24 16.23
N GLY A 238 -16.22 -10.04 16.39
CA GLY A 238 -15.18 -9.76 17.40
C GLY A 238 -13.83 -10.33 17.04
N GLU A 239 -13.58 -10.60 15.76
CA GLU A 239 -12.31 -11.08 15.25
C GLU A 239 -11.49 -9.91 14.73
N VAL A 240 -10.19 -9.88 15.04
CA VAL A 240 -9.26 -8.87 14.55
C VAL A 240 -8.99 -9.12 13.07
N VAL A 241 -9.26 -8.12 12.25
CA VAL A 241 -9.00 -8.13 10.80
C VAL A 241 -7.86 -7.19 10.41
N GLY A 242 -7.41 -6.32 11.31
CA GLY A 242 -6.29 -5.42 11.05
C GLY A 242 -5.76 -4.75 12.31
N ILE A 243 -4.65 -4.02 12.15
CA ILE A 243 -4.07 -3.12 13.17
C ILE A 243 -4.29 -1.69 12.70
N ASN A 244 -4.92 -0.86 13.52
CA ASN A 244 -5.06 0.57 13.23
C ASN A 244 -3.68 1.21 13.18
N SER A 245 -3.30 1.87 12.09
CA SER A 245 -1.95 2.40 11.89
C SER A 245 -1.95 3.90 11.63
N GLN A 246 -2.58 4.37 10.57
CA GLN A 246 -2.47 5.76 10.13
C GLN A 246 -3.77 6.30 9.54
N ILE A 247 -3.82 7.62 9.36
CA ILE A 247 -4.91 8.32 8.67
C ILE A 247 -4.38 9.07 7.45
N TYR A 248 -5.24 9.31 6.47
CA TYR A 248 -4.97 10.31 5.45
C TYR A 248 -5.46 11.66 5.96
N SER A 249 -4.54 12.58 6.20
CA SER A 249 -4.89 13.89 6.76
C SER A 249 -4.04 15.01 6.16
N ARG A 250 -4.66 16.17 5.94
CA ARG A 250 -3.99 17.43 5.59
C ARG A 250 -3.86 18.37 6.77
N SER A 251 -4.66 18.18 7.79
CA SER A 251 -4.74 19.03 8.99
C SER A 251 -4.29 18.32 10.26
N GLY A 252 -3.98 17.03 10.18
CA GLY A 252 -3.60 16.18 11.30
C GLY A 252 -4.76 15.55 12.06
N GLY A 253 -6.01 15.94 11.78
CA GLY A 253 -7.20 15.31 12.32
C GLY A 253 -7.79 14.30 11.35
N PHE A 254 -8.65 13.42 11.84
CA PHE A 254 -9.41 12.48 11.03
C PHE A 254 -10.29 13.20 10.00
N MET A 255 -10.21 12.80 8.73
CA MET A 255 -10.93 13.38 7.60
C MET A 255 -11.73 12.33 6.81
N GLY A 256 -12.18 11.26 7.48
CA GLY A 256 -12.98 10.21 6.85
C GLY A 256 -12.17 9.10 6.18
N ILE A 257 -10.84 9.08 6.30
CA ILE A 257 -10.00 8.04 5.72
C ILE A 257 -8.98 7.56 6.76
N SER A 258 -9.08 6.28 7.10
CA SER A 258 -8.15 5.57 7.97
C SER A 258 -7.61 4.33 7.30
N PHE A 259 -6.43 3.92 7.73
CA PHE A 259 -5.72 2.76 7.22
C PHE A 259 -5.36 1.79 8.34
N ALA A 260 -5.65 0.52 8.11
CA ALA A 260 -5.25 -0.58 8.99
C ALA A 260 -4.38 -1.58 8.24
N ILE A 261 -3.36 -2.08 8.92
CA ILE A 261 -2.50 -3.16 8.43
C ILE A 261 -3.32 -4.44 8.45
N PRO A 262 -3.43 -5.20 7.35
CA PRO A 262 -4.13 -6.47 7.33
C PRO A 262 -3.56 -7.46 8.35
N ILE A 263 -4.41 -8.17 9.08
CA ILE A 263 -3.97 -9.02 10.19
C ILE A 263 -3.19 -10.26 9.73
N ASP A 264 -3.44 -10.79 8.56
CA ASP A 264 -2.69 -11.90 7.96
C ASP A 264 -1.22 -11.51 7.69
N GLU A 265 -0.98 -10.30 7.21
CA GLU A 265 0.35 -9.75 7.05
C GLU A 265 1.03 -9.52 8.40
N ALA A 266 0.30 -8.94 9.35
CA ALA A 266 0.81 -8.68 10.69
C ALA A 266 1.16 -9.98 11.45
N GLN A 267 0.35 -11.04 11.32
CA GLN A 267 0.63 -12.35 11.91
C GLN A 267 1.92 -12.96 11.35
N ARG A 268 2.13 -12.90 10.04
CA ARG A 268 3.33 -13.42 9.40
C ARG A 268 4.60 -12.70 9.90
N VAL A 269 4.50 -11.39 10.07
CA VAL A 269 5.57 -10.57 10.66
C VAL A 269 5.79 -10.94 12.13
N ALA A 270 4.72 -11.01 12.92
CA ALA A 270 4.79 -11.32 14.34
C ALA A 270 5.42 -12.69 14.62
N GLU A 271 5.12 -13.71 13.79
CA GLU A 271 5.73 -15.03 13.93
C GLU A 271 7.24 -14.99 13.71
N GLN A 272 7.70 -14.23 12.70
CA GLN A 272 9.14 -14.04 12.49
C GLN A 272 9.79 -13.26 13.64
N LEU A 273 9.15 -12.21 14.15
CA LEU A 273 9.65 -11.45 15.29
C LEU A 273 9.75 -12.32 16.55
N ARG A 274 8.77 -13.20 16.81
CA ARG A 274 8.79 -14.13 17.95
C ARG A 274 9.90 -15.17 17.82
N THR A 275 10.17 -15.65 16.62
CA THR A 275 11.12 -16.75 16.37
C THR A 275 12.56 -16.25 16.28
N SER A 276 12.80 -15.12 15.63
CA SER A 276 14.14 -14.63 15.26
C SER A 276 14.45 -13.21 15.74
N GLY A 277 13.49 -12.52 16.34
CA GLY A 277 13.62 -11.11 16.76
C GLY A 277 13.65 -10.11 15.60
N ARG A 278 13.67 -10.56 14.34
CA ARG A 278 13.70 -9.71 13.14
C ARG A 278 12.93 -10.34 11.99
N VAL A 279 12.55 -9.51 11.04
CA VAL A 279 11.89 -9.96 9.80
C VAL A 279 12.94 -10.14 8.71
N ILE A 280 13.04 -11.36 8.19
CA ILE A 280 13.92 -11.71 7.09
C ILE A 280 13.15 -11.55 5.79
N ARG A 281 13.68 -10.77 4.85
CA ARG A 281 13.07 -10.50 3.56
C ARG A 281 13.97 -10.88 2.42
N GLY A 282 13.35 -11.42 1.38
CA GLY A 282 14.01 -11.64 0.10
C GLY A 282 14.18 -10.33 -0.69
N ARG A 283 15.27 -10.26 -1.48
CA ARG A 283 15.48 -9.22 -2.49
C ARG A 283 16.11 -9.82 -3.75
N ILE A 284 15.87 -9.16 -4.87
CA ILE A 284 16.51 -9.52 -6.14
C ILE A 284 17.43 -8.42 -6.71
N GLY A 285 17.44 -7.22 -6.11
CA GLY A 285 18.32 -6.13 -6.50
C GLY A 285 17.87 -5.42 -7.79
N VAL A 286 16.61 -4.99 -7.82
CA VAL A 286 16.04 -4.16 -8.91
C VAL A 286 15.40 -2.90 -8.36
N THR A 287 15.51 -1.81 -9.13
CA THR A 287 14.67 -0.61 -8.94
C THR A 287 13.51 -0.69 -9.94
N ILE A 288 12.30 -0.45 -9.48
CA ILE A 288 11.10 -0.65 -10.28
C ILE A 288 10.24 0.60 -10.37
N ALA A 289 9.39 0.65 -11.40
CA ALA A 289 8.36 1.67 -11.58
C ALA A 289 7.04 1.04 -12.03
N GLN A 290 5.97 1.84 -11.94
CA GLN A 290 4.65 1.48 -12.46
C GLN A 290 4.66 1.46 -14.00
N VAL A 291 3.95 0.49 -14.58
CA VAL A 291 3.67 0.46 -16.02
C VAL A 291 2.43 1.29 -16.28
N THR A 292 2.54 2.35 -17.11
CA THR A 292 1.36 3.15 -17.50
C THR A 292 0.59 2.49 -18.64
N LYS A 293 -0.67 2.92 -18.86
CA LYS A 293 -1.51 2.41 -19.94
C LYS A 293 -0.88 2.66 -21.31
N GLU A 294 -0.34 3.87 -21.51
CA GLU A 294 0.29 4.27 -22.77
C GLU A 294 1.53 3.39 -23.06
N VAL A 295 2.32 3.10 -22.05
CA VAL A 295 3.50 2.21 -22.17
C VAL A 295 3.04 0.80 -22.53
N ALA A 296 2.07 0.24 -21.78
CA ALA A 296 1.58 -1.12 -22.00
C ALA A 296 1.03 -1.32 -23.44
N GLU A 297 0.26 -0.35 -23.93
CA GLU A 297 -0.27 -0.37 -25.29
C GLU A 297 0.84 -0.25 -26.35
N ALA A 298 1.79 0.67 -26.13
CA ALA A 298 2.86 0.94 -27.10
C ALA A 298 3.85 -0.24 -27.26
N ILE A 299 4.13 -0.99 -26.19
CA ILE A 299 5.04 -2.15 -26.24
C ILE A 299 4.34 -3.49 -26.56
N GLY A 300 2.99 -3.49 -26.63
CA GLY A 300 2.20 -4.69 -26.88
C GLY A 300 1.98 -5.59 -25.65
N LEU A 301 2.10 -5.06 -24.44
CA LEU A 301 1.80 -5.80 -23.21
C LEU A 301 0.30 -6.05 -23.02
N GLY A 302 -0.55 -5.25 -23.66
CA GLY A 302 -2.00 -5.35 -23.64
C GLY A 302 -2.66 -4.59 -22.49
N ALA A 303 -2.24 -4.81 -21.24
CA ALA A 303 -2.79 -4.14 -20.06
C ALA A 303 -1.66 -3.55 -19.18
N PRO A 304 -1.91 -2.44 -18.44
CA PRO A 304 -0.92 -1.83 -17.55
C PRO A 304 -0.73 -2.68 -16.29
N ARG A 305 0.08 -3.73 -16.39
CA ARG A 305 0.40 -4.67 -15.32
C ARG A 305 1.89 -4.89 -15.20
N GLY A 306 2.33 -5.45 -14.08
CA GLY A 306 3.72 -5.77 -13.82
C GLY A 306 4.52 -4.64 -13.20
N ALA A 307 5.78 -4.91 -12.95
CA ALA A 307 6.78 -3.99 -12.43
C ALA A 307 7.84 -3.72 -13.50
N LEU A 308 7.92 -2.48 -13.99
CA LEU A 308 8.96 -2.05 -14.93
C LEU A 308 10.29 -1.96 -14.19
N VAL A 309 11.27 -2.75 -14.63
CA VAL A 309 12.65 -2.70 -14.11
C VAL A 309 13.35 -1.47 -14.68
N GLN A 310 13.60 -0.49 -13.82
CA GLN A 310 14.34 0.72 -14.17
C GLN A 310 15.86 0.50 -14.08
N ASN A 311 16.31 -0.21 -13.04
CA ASN A 311 17.72 -0.50 -12.84
C ASN A 311 17.90 -1.89 -12.22
N VAL A 312 19.02 -2.52 -12.53
CA VAL A 312 19.46 -3.80 -11.98
C VAL A 312 20.77 -3.57 -11.22
N GLU A 313 20.80 -4.00 -9.97
CA GLU A 313 21.98 -3.91 -9.12
C GLU A 313 23.09 -4.77 -9.67
N ARG A 314 24.30 -4.19 -9.78
CA ARG A 314 25.50 -4.87 -10.29
C ARG A 314 25.84 -6.09 -9.42
N ASP A 315 26.10 -7.22 -10.07
CA ASP A 315 26.44 -8.51 -9.46
C ASP A 315 25.36 -9.02 -8.47
N GLY A 316 24.18 -8.38 -8.48
CA GLY A 316 23.02 -8.77 -7.69
C GLY A 316 22.31 -10.01 -8.23
N PRO A 317 21.31 -10.52 -7.50
CA PRO A 317 20.56 -11.71 -7.91
C PRO A 317 19.90 -11.57 -9.28
N ALA A 318 19.27 -10.43 -9.56
CA ALA A 318 18.60 -10.16 -10.84
C ALA A 318 19.59 -10.05 -12.00
N ASP A 319 20.75 -9.41 -11.80
CA ASP A 319 21.83 -9.30 -12.80
C ASP A 319 22.33 -10.70 -13.18
N LYS A 320 22.64 -11.56 -12.19
CA LYS A 320 23.06 -12.95 -12.39
C LYS A 320 22.00 -13.82 -13.08
N ALA A 321 20.73 -13.49 -12.88
CA ALA A 321 19.60 -14.17 -13.52
C ALA A 321 19.34 -13.67 -14.95
N GLY A 322 20.02 -12.61 -15.41
CA GLY A 322 19.87 -12.03 -16.74
C GLY A 322 18.65 -11.11 -16.88
N VAL A 323 18.17 -10.53 -15.79
CA VAL A 323 17.17 -9.44 -15.81
C VAL A 323 17.84 -8.18 -16.36
N GLU A 324 17.18 -7.49 -17.27
CA GLU A 324 17.67 -6.27 -17.91
C GLU A 324 16.78 -5.06 -17.52
N ALA A 325 17.38 -3.87 -17.53
CA ALA A 325 16.59 -2.63 -17.45
C ALA A 325 15.66 -2.52 -18.67
N GLY A 326 14.40 -2.18 -18.44
CA GLY A 326 13.34 -2.22 -19.46
C GLY A 326 12.49 -3.49 -19.44
N ASP A 327 12.87 -4.53 -18.69
CA ASP A 327 12.00 -5.69 -18.47
C ASP A 327 10.76 -5.28 -17.66
N ILE A 328 9.64 -5.95 -17.90
CA ILE A 328 8.48 -5.85 -17.04
C ILE A 328 8.25 -7.21 -16.39
N ILE A 329 8.43 -7.30 -15.07
CA ILE A 329 8.19 -8.52 -14.31
C ILE A 329 6.69 -8.68 -14.15
N VAL A 330 6.11 -9.71 -14.75
CA VAL A 330 4.65 -9.95 -14.78
C VAL A 330 4.19 -11.08 -13.88
N LYS A 331 5.11 -12.03 -13.51
CA LYS A 331 4.83 -13.09 -12.53
C LYS A 331 6.09 -13.46 -11.76
N VAL A 332 5.88 -13.98 -10.54
CA VAL A 332 6.89 -14.60 -9.67
C VAL A 332 6.31 -15.90 -9.12
N ASP A 333 6.95 -17.03 -9.37
CA ASP A 333 6.47 -18.38 -8.96
C ASP A 333 4.99 -18.63 -9.30
N GLY A 334 4.55 -18.18 -10.47
CA GLY A 334 3.17 -18.27 -10.93
C GLY A 334 2.21 -17.21 -10.38
N LEU A 335 2.59 -16.46 -9.33
CA LEU A 335 1.80 -15.36 -8.78
C LEU A 335 1.89 -14.14 -9.70
N ALA A 336 0.75 -13.59 -10.10
CA ALA A 336 0.70 -12.42 -10.95
C ALA A 336 1.21 -11.16 -10.22
N VAL A 337 1.96 -10.33 -10.93
CA VAL A 337 2.35 -8.98 -10.52
C VAL A 337 1.44 -8.02 -11.27
N GLU A 338 0.37 -7.57 -10.61
CA GLU A 338 -0.60 -6.65 -11.24
C GLU A 338 -0.13 -5.20 -11.13
N LYS A 339 0.51 -4.84 -10.01
CA LYS A 339 1.07 -3.51 -9.76
C LYS A 339 2.54 -3.63 -9.38
N SER A 340 3.32 -2.56 -9.59
CA SER A 340 4.73 -2.55 -9.21
C SER A 340 4.96 -2.84 -7.72
N GLY A 341 4.05 -2.41 -6.83
CA GLY A 341 4.09 -2.70 -5.39
C GLY A 341 3.94 -4.17 -5.01
N ASP A 342 3.35 -5.02 -5.88
CA ASP A 342 3.23 -6.46 -5.61
C ASP A 342 4.59 -7.16 -5.62
N LEU A 343 5.52 -6.71 -6.48
CA LEU A 343 6.82 -7.37 -6.63
C LEU A 343 7.64 -7.40 -5.34
N PRO A 344 7.85 -6.26 -4.62
CA PRO A 344 8.57 -6.28 -3.35
C PRO A 344 7.91 -7.17 -2.29
N ARG A 345 6.57 -7.24 -2.27
CA ARG A 345 5.81 -8.07 -1.32
C ARG A 345 5.99 -9.56 -1.63
N ILE A 346 5.85 -9.96 -2.89
CA ILE A 346 6.02 -11.36 -3.30
C ILE A 346 7.47 -11.81 -3.06
N ILE A 347 8.44 -11.05 -3.58
CA ILE A 347 9.88 -11.37 -3.41
C ILE A 347 10.28 -11.34 -1.93
N GLY A 348 9.79 -10.34 -1.16
CA GLY A 348 10.07 -10.21 0.27
C GLY A 348 9.55 -11.38 1.11
N GLY A 349 8.51 -12.07 0.64
CA GLY A 349 7.98 -13.29 1.28
C GLY A 349 8.76 -14.57 0.95
N ILE A 350 9.64 -14.55 -0.06
CA ILE A 350 10.45 -15.71 -0.45
C ILE A 350 11.68 -15.80 0.45
N LYS A 351 11.94 -16.99 1.00
CA LYS A 351 13.09 -17.24 1.86
C LYS A 351 14.39 -17.00 1.08
N PRO A 352 15.36 -16.21 1.62
CA PRO A 352 16.67 -16.05 1.01
C PRO A 352 17.36 -17.40 0.73
N GLY A 353 18.11 -17.47 -0.36
CA GLY A 353 18.71 -18.70 -0.87
C GLY A 353 17.80 -19.56 -1.75
N THR A 354 16.49 -19.29 -1.78
CA THR A 354 15.54 -20.01 -2.63
C THR A 354 15.60 -19.49 -4.07
N ARG A 355 15.45 -20.38 -5.04
CA ARG A 355 15.34 -20.03 -6.45
C ARG A 355 13.88 -19.76 -6.80
N ALA A 356 13.57 -18.55 -7.26
CA ALA A 356 12.25 -18.13 -7.73
C ALA A 356 12.23 -18.05 -9.26
N ALA A 357 11.09 -18.38 -9.86
CA ALA A 357 10.84 -18.25 -11.30
C ALA A 357 10.21 -16.88 -11.59
N LEU A 358 10.93 -16.03 -12.32
CA LEU A 358 10.42 -14.75 -12.81
C LEU A 358 9.92 -14.90 -14.23
N GLN A 359 8.72 -14.47 -14.51
CA GLN A 359 8.25 -14.26 -15.88
C GLN A 359 8.36 -12.78 -16.22
N VAL A 360 9.19 -12.45 -17.20
CA VAL A 360 9.42 -11.08 -17.65
C VAL A 360 8.89 -10.89 -19.07
N PHE A 361 8.30 -9.72 -19.32
CA PHE A 361 7.99 -9.27 -20.68
C PHE A 361 9.13 -8.38 -21.14
N ARG A 362 9.82 -8.79 -22.23
CA ARG A 362 10.98 -8.14 -22.81
C ARG A 362 10.79 -7.99 -24.31
N ARG A 363 10.77 -6.75 -24.81
CA ARG A 363 10.75 -6.43 -26.26
C ARG A 363 9.69 -7.22 -27.03
N GLY A 364 8.45 -7.19 -26.55
CA GLY A 364 7.32 -7.85 -27.21
C GLY A 364 7.18 -9.36 -26.96
N SER A 365 8.05 -9.98 -26.17
CA SER A 365 8.00 -11.41 -25.86
C SER A 365 8.12 -11.70 -24.38
N THR A 366 7.52 -12.80 -23.94
CA THR A 366 7.62 -13.28 -22.56
C THR A 366 8.81 -14.23 -22.43
N LYS A 367 9.58 -14.09 -21.34
CA LYS A 367 10.72 -14.95 -20.98
C LYS A 367 10.63 -15.38 -19.54
N ASP A 368 11.04 -16.61 -19.25
CA ASP A 368 11.15 -17.13 -17.89
C ASP A 368 12.62 -17.12 -17.46
N LEU A 369 12.90 -16.53 -16.29
CA LEU A 369 14.21 -16.38 -15.70
C LEU A 369 14.20 -16.96 -14.28
N GLY A 370 15.25 -17.69 -13.92
CA GLY A 370 15.42 -18.21 -12.56
C GLY A 370 16.31 -17.31 -11.74
N VAL A 371 15.83 -16.69 -10.68
CA VAL A 371 16.58 -15.83 -9.77
C VAL A 371 16.77 -16.50 -8.42
N THR A 372 17.98 -16.47 -7.87
CA THR A 372 18.21 -16.87 -6.47
C THR A 372 18.02 -15.66 -5.58
N VAL A 373 17.00 -15.69 -4.73
CA VAL A 373 16.64 -14.57 -3.85
C VAL A 373 17.71 -14.39 -2.78
N ALA A 374 18.24 -13.16 -2.61
CA ALA A 374 19.17 -12.81 -1.53
C ALA A 374 18.41 -12.23 -0.32
N GLU A 375 19.06 -12.18 0.85
CA GLU A 375 18.53 -11.47 2.00
C GLU A 375 18.59 -9.96 1.78
N PHE A 376 17.55 -9.26 2.18
CA PHE A 376 17.53 -7.80 2.17
C PHE A 376 18.27 -7.28 3.40
N GLU A 377 19.48 -6.77 3.20
CA GLU A 377 20.23 -6.02 4.19
C GLU A 377 19.99 -4.52 3.95
N PRO A 378 19.62 -3.72 4.98
CA PRO A 378 19.52 -2.28 4.84
C PRO A 378 20.89 -1.69 4.50
N GLU A 379 21.07 -1.20 3.28
CA GLU A 379 22.34 -0.56 2.87
C GLU A 379 22.55 0.75 3.62
N GLN A 380 23.70 0.90 4.27
CA GLN A 380 24.30 2.18 4.56
C GLN A 380 24.86 2.75 3.26
N ARG A 381 24.15 3.69 2.65
CA ARG A 381 24.55 4.33 1.39
C ARG A 381 25.88 5.05 1.53
N PRO A 382 26.93 4.66 0.76
CA PRO A 382 28.09 5.54 0.62
C PRO A 382 27.74 6.76 -0.25
N PRO A 383 28.38 7.93 -0.02
CA PRO A 383 28.09 9.14 -0.79
C PRO A 383 28.47 8.97 -2.26
N ARG A 384 27.54 9.28 -3.17
CA ARG A 384 27.78 9.31 -4.62
C ARG A 384 28.87 10.32 -4.98
N ARG A 385 29.91 9.87 -5.67
CA ARG A 385 30.80 10.74 -6.43
C ARG A 385 30.13 11.07 -7.77
N ALA A 386 29.97 12.34 -8.04
CA ALA A 386 29.57 12.86 -9.34
C ALA A 386 30.82 12.93 -10.23
N ASP A 387 30.84 12.16 -11.30
CA ASP A 387 31.83 12.27 -12.35
C ASP A 387 31.32 13.14 -13.48
N ALA A 388 32.17 14.09 -13.90
CA ALA A 388 31.90 15.06 -14.95
C ALA A 388 32.14 14.44 -16.35
N PRO A 389 31.39 14.87 -17.38
CA PRO A 389 31.49 14.32 -18.73
C PRO A 389 32.66 14.93 -19.49
N GLN A 390 33.48 14.07 -20.12
CA GLN A 390 34.46 14.50 -21.13
C GLN A 390 33.99 14.12 -22.52
N GLY A 391 34.12 15.06 -23.45
CA GLY A 391 33.55 15.03 -24.78
C GLY A 391 34.39 14.36 -25.84
N GLY A 392 33.73 14.10 -26.95
CA GLY A 392 34.22 13.74 -28.26
C GLY A 392 33.03 13.64 -29.19
N THR A 393 33.02 14.40 -30.26
CA THR A 393 31.89 14.58 -31.17
C THR A 393 31.87 13.46 -32.24
N PRO A 394 30.90 12.50 -32.17
CA PRO A 394 30.67 11.52 -33.24
C PRO A 394 29.71 12.06 -34.32
N PRO A 395 29.57 11.41 -35.47
CA PRO A 395 28.67 11.83 -36.56
C PRO A 395 27.19 11.87 -36.08
N VAL A 396 26.51 12.96 -36.44
CA VAL A 396 25.17 13.30 -35.96
C VAL A 396 24.14 12.90 -37.01
N THR A 397 23.13 12.10 -36.62
CA THR A 397 22.02 11.68 -37.47
C THR A 397 20.70 12.34 -37.00
N LYS A 398 20.02 13.05 -37.91
CA LYS A 398 18.71 13.69 -37.62
C LYS A 398 17.56 12.79 -38.09
N SER A 399 16.55 12.54 -37.24
CA SER A 399 15.40 11.69 -37.53
C SER A 399 14.10 12.49 -37.73
N ALA A 400 13.10 11.89 -38.40
CA ALA A 400 11.77 12.46 -38.62
C ALA A 400 10.99 12.68 -37.28
N LEU A 401 11.42 12.06 -36.17
CA LEU A 401 10.82 12.22 -34.84
C LEU A 401 11.35 13.46 -34.10
N GLY A 402 12.26 14.23 -34.71
CA GLY A 402 12.88 15.40 -34.10
C GLY A 402 14.04 15.04 -33.15
N LEU A 403 14.70 13.92 -33.38
CA LEU A 403 15.87 13.49 -32.62
C LEU A 403 17.14 13.63 -33.46
N THR A 404 18.15 14.17 -32.83
CA THR A 404 19.51 14.16 -33.30
C THR A 404 20.30 13.23 -32.38
N VAL A 405 20.93 12.20 -32.94
CA VAL A 405 21.58 11.15 -32.16
C VAL A 405 23.01 10.86 -32.65
N SER A 406 23.82 10.39 -31.73
CA SER A 406 25.19 9.93 -31.98
C SER A 406 25.45 8.54 -31.40
N ASP A 407 26.45 7.84 -31.94
CA ASP A 407 26.83 6.52 -31.47
C ASP A 407 27.52 6.57 -30.10
N LEU A 408 27.31 5.55 -29.29
CA LEU A 408 28.06 5.35 -28.07
C LEU A 408 29.43 4.79 -28.37
N ASN A 409 30.48 5.36 -27.76
CA ASN A 409 31.79 4.76 -27.82
C ASN A 409 31.90 3.53 -26.91
N GLU A 410 32.96 2.71 -27.09
CA GLU A 410 33.13 1.45 -26.35
C GLU A 410 33.32 1.65 -24.83
N SER A 411 33.83 2.79 -24.40
CA SER A 411 33.92 3.14 -22.98
C SER A 411 32.52 3.41 -22.42
N GLN A 412 31.71 4.22 -23.10
CA GLN A 412 30.33 4.51 -22.71
C GLN A 412 29.46 3.25 -22.66
N LYS A 413 29.58 2.34 -23.66
CA LYS A 413 28.87 1.07 -23.65
C LYS A 413 29.23 0.21 -22.45
N ARG A 414 30.56 0.15 -22.09
CA ARG A 414 31.03 -0.57 -20.90
C ARG A 414 30.54 0.05 -19.60
N ASP A 415 30.63 1.38 -19.47
CA ASP A 415 30.23 2.10 -18.26
C ASP A 415 28.71 1.97 -18.02
N LEU A 416 27.94 2.04 -19.09
CA LEU A 416 26.49 1.89 -19.10
C LEU A 416 26.02 0.42 -19.14
N ARG A 417 26.92 -0.55 -19.37
CA ARG A 417 26.61 -1.98 -19.54
C ARG A 417 25.53 -2.25 -20.58
N VAL A 418 25.64 -1.57 -21.71
CA VAL A 418 24.72 -1.76 -22.83
C VAL A 418 25.48 -2.36 -24.01
N LYS A 419 24.82 -3.23 -24.77
CA LYS A 419 25.38 -3.84 -25.97
C LYS A 419 25.41 -2.87 -27.15
N GLY A 420 24.49 -1.88 -27.14
CA GLY A 420 24.30 -0.87 -28.15
C GLY A 420 23.54 0.31 -27.59
N GLY A 421 23.02 1.14 -28.47
CA GLY A 421 22.25 2.33 -28.16
C GLY A 421 22.83 3.57 -28.81
N VAL A 422 22.02 4.64 -28.82
CA VAL A 422 22.41 5.95 -29.34
C VAL A 422 22.16 7.02 -28.30
N ARG A 423 23.07 7.99 -28.20
CA ARG A 423 22.91 9.14 -27.32
C ARG A 423 22.12 10.22 -28.06
N VAL A 424 21.16 10.82 -27.35
CA VAL A 424 20.42 11.99 -27.83
C VAL A 424 21.30 13.23 -27.65
N ASP A 425 21.64 13.88 -28.73
CA ASP A 425 22.39 15.13 -28.76
C ASP A 425 21.44 16.35 -28.81
N ALA A 426 20.25 16.18 -29.44
CA ALA A 426 19.19 17.17 -29.40
C ALA A 426 17.80 16.51 -29.57
N ALA A 427 16.80 17.05 -28.91
CA ALA A 427 15.41 16.65 -29.05
C ALA A 427 14.54 17.86 -29.37
N GLU A 428 13.79 17.78 -30.47
CA GLU A 428 12.90 18.82 -30.98
C GLU A 428 11.51 18.24 -31.25
N GLY A 429 10.49 19.09 -31.42
CA GLY A 429 9.17 18.68 -31.87
C GLY A 429 8.52 17.56 -31.06
N PRO A 430 8.12 16.42 -31.70
CA PRO A 430 7.48 15.30 -31.03
C PRO A 430 8.32 14.68 -29.91
N ALA A 431 9.62 14.51 -30.11
CA ALA A 431 10.53 13.91 -29.15
C ALA A 431 10.66 14.78 -27.87
N ALA A 432 10.82 16.10 -28.05
CA ALA A 432 10.88 17.02 -26.90
C ALA A 432 9.56 17.05 -26.12
N ARG A 433 8.40 17.03 -26.81
CA ARG A 433 7.09 16.96 -26.15
C ARG A 433 6.87 15.66 -25.38
N ALA A 434 7.45 14.57 -25.84
CA ALA A 434 7.44 13.28 -25.14
C ALA A 434 8.39 13.24 -23.93
N GLY A 435 9.18 14.30 -23.71
CA GLY A 435 10.10 14.42 -22.57
C GLY A 435 11.49 13.85 -22.81
N LEU A 436 11.88 13.56 -24.06
CA LEU A 436 13.25 13.23 -24.42
C LEU A 436 14.14 14.47 -24.29
N ARG A 437 15.38 14.28 -23.86
CA ARG A 437 16.34 15.35 -23.55
C ARG A 437 17.72 14.99 -24.06
N GLU A 438 18.55 15.98 -24.23
CA GLU A 438 19.99 15.81 -24.45
C GLU A 438 20.60 14.94 -23.33
N GLY A 439 21.47 14.01 -23.70
CA GLY A 439 22.11 13.05 -22.80
C GLY A 439 21.32 11.78 -22.54
N ASP A 440 20.06 11.67 -22.97
CA ASP A 440 19.32 10.42 -22.93
C ASP A 440 19.96 9.39 -23.88
N ILE A 441 19.85 8.10 -23.51
CA ILE A 441 20.33 7.01 -24.34
C ILE A 441 19.17 6.15 -24.77
N ILE A 442 18.93 6.04 -26.07
CA ILE A 442 17.88 5.20 -26.65
C ILE A 442 18.43 3.80 -26.86
N LEU A 443 17.86 2.82 -26.16
CA LEU A 443 18.28 1.40 -26.19
C LEU A 443 17.44 0.56 -27.13
N ALA A 444 16.15 0.91 -27.29
CA ALA A 444 15.24 0.22 -28.20
C ALA A 444 14.17 1.17 -28.72
N VAL A 445 13.66 0.89 -29.93
CA VAL A 445 12.52 1.59 -30.57
C VAL A 445 11.54 0.51 -31.05
N ASP A 446 10.25 0.62 -30.67
CA ASP A 446 9.18 -0.34 -31.01
C ASP A 446 9.63 -1.80 -30.81
N ASN A 447 10.14 -2.13 -29.63
CA ASN A 447 10.68 -3.45 -29.26
C ASN A 447 11.93 -3.91 -30.06
N THR A 448 12.44 -3.07 -30.97
CA THR A 448 13.67 -3.35 -31.72
C THR A 448 14.88 -2.76 -30.98
N GLU A 449 15.84 -3.58 -30.62
CA GLU A 449 17.10 -3.13 -30.00
C GLU A 449 17.89 -2.27 -30.99
N ILE A 450 18.48 -1.19 -30.49
CA ILE A 450 19.29 -0.27 -31.29
C ILE A 450 20.76 -0.52 -30.97
N ALA A 451 21.54 -0.92 -31.98
CA ALA A 451 22.96 -1.10 -31.84
C ALA A 451 23.76 0.18 -32.09
N ASP A 452 23.33 0.98 -33.07
CA ASP A 452 24.03 2.17 -33.57
C ASP A 452 23.04 3.20 -34.19
N SER A 453 23.58 4.36 -34.57
CA SER A 453 22.82 5.47 -35.19
C SER A 453 22.26 5.11 -36.56
N LYS A 454 22.92 4.23 -37.31
CA LYS A 454 22.48 3.77 -38.62
C LYS A 454 21.22 2.90 -38.49
N GLN A 455 21.24 1.96 -37.54
CA GLN A 455 20.08 1.13 -37.25
C GLN A 455 18.93 1.98 -36.68
N PHE A 456 19.22 2.94 -35.78
CA PHE A 456 18.24 3.90 -35.28
C PHE A 456 17.55 4.64 -36.44
N ALA A 457 18.31 5.18 -37.40
CA ALA A 457 17.76 5.88 -38.57
C ALA A 457 16.84 4.96 -39.40
N ALA A 458 17.26 3.70 -39.60
CA ALA A 458 16.51 2.71 -40.38
C ALA A 458 15.18 2.34 -39.67
N VAL A 459 15.19 2.18 -38.33
CA VAL A 459 13.99 1.87 -37.55
C VAL A 459 13.08 3.09 -37.46
N ALA A 460 13.63 4.28 -37.14
CA ALA A 460 12.88 5.53 -37.05
C ALA A 460 12.26 5.96 -38.38
N GLY A 461 12.92 5.63 -39.51
CA GLY A 461 12.40 5.91 -40.86
C GLY A 461 11.22 5.03 -41.29
N ARG A 462 11.02 3.86 -40.64
CA ARG A 462 9.89 2.94 -40.88
C ARG A 462 8.66 3.28 -40.05
N VAL A 463 8.80 4.17 -39.08
CA VAL A 463 7.71 4.58 -38.21
C VAL A 463 6.67 5.34 -39.02
N GLU A 464 5.44 4.82 -39.03
CA GLU A 464 4.30 5.51 -39.64
C GLU A 464 4.05 6.85 -38.95
N LYS A 465 3.82 7.91 -39.74
CA LYS A 465 3.61 9.27 -39.21
C LYS A 465 2.42 9.43 -38.26
N THR A 466 1.56 8.44 -38.18
CA THR A 466 0.32 8.45 -37.39
C THR A 466 0.38 7.55 -36.11
N ARG A 467 1.36 6.65 -36.00
CA ARG A 467 1.46 5.69 -34.92
C ARG A 467 2.36 6.19 -33.79
N SER A 468 1.93 5.98 -32.54
CA SER A 468 2.76 6.19 -31.37
C SER A 468 3.93 5.20 -31.35
N VAL A 469 5.11 5.66 -30.99
CA VAL A 469 6.38 4.90 -30.97
C VAL A 469 6.85 4.78 -29.56
N SER A 470 7.10 3.56 -29.09
CA SER A 470 7.72 3.31 -27.81
C SER A 470 9.24 3.35 -27.92
N MET A 471 9.89 4.07 -27.01
CA MET A 471 11.35 4.10 -26.90
C MET A 471 11.77 3.68 -25.50
N LEU A 472 12.65 2.68 -25.39
CA LEU A 472 13.31 2.38 -24.14
C LEU A 472 14.50 3.34 -24.01
N VAL A 473 14.40 4.21 -23.03
CA VAL A 473 15.36 5.29 -22.81
C VAL A 473 16.04 5.12 -21.46
N ARG A 474 17.36 5.21 -21.43
CA ARG A 474 18.13 5.30 -20.21
C ARG A 474 18.47 6.74 -19.93
N ARG A 475 18.19 7.18 -18.71
CA ARG A 475 18.53 8.51 -18.18
C ARG A 475 19.24 8.35 -16.85
N GLY A 476 20.52 8.71 -16.80
CA GLY A 476 21.36 8.41 -15.64
C GLY A 476 21.42 6.92 -15.36
N ASP A 477 21.11 6.51 -14.13
CA ASP A 477 21.13 5.11 -13.72
C ASP A 477 19.84 4.34 -14.04
N GLY A 478 18.78 5.02 -14.48
CA GLY A 478 17.46 4.41 -14.67
C GLY A 478 17.04 4.33 -16.13
N ALA A 479 16.34 3.24 -16.49
CA ALA A 479 15.68 3.08 -17.78
C ALA A 479 14.15 3.28 -17.64
N THR A 480 13.53 3.84 -18.65
CA THR A 480 12.08 4.04 -18.72
C THR A 480 11.60 3.98 -20.17
N TYR A 481 10.33 3.68 -20.36
CA TYR A 481 9.70 3.82 -21.68
C TYR A 481 9.17 5.24 -21.88
N VAL A 482 9.47 5.81 -23.03
CA VAL A 482 8.93 7.09 -23.52
C VAL A 482 8.10 6.82 -24.76
N VAL A 483 6.87 7.27 -24.77
CA VAL A 483 5.99 7.12 -25.94
C VAL A 483 5.95 8.43 -26.72
N VAL A 484 6.54 8.41 -27.92
CA VAL A 484 6.59 9.55 -28.84
C VAL A 484 5.38 9.48 -29.78
N ARG A 485 4.57 10.55 -29.81
CA ARG A 485 3.47 10.69 -30.76
C ARG A 485 3.92 11.62 -31.87
N PRO A 486 4.02 11.13 -33.13
CA PRO A 486 4.33 11.98 -34.26
C PRO A 486 3.32 13.14 -34.41
N ASN A 487 3.70 14.20 -35.09
CA ASN A 487 2.77 15.27 -35.40
C ASN A 487 1.66 14.75 -36.34
N ARG A 488 0.42 15.07 -36.00
CA ARG A 488 -0.70 14.96 -36.93
C ARG A 488 -0.52 15.95 -38.08
#